data_1cbdb2022f770960b7559ce4fb3f5502
#
_entry.id   1cbdb2022f770960b7559ce4fb3f5502
#
_cell.length_a   1.000
_cell.length_b   1.000
_cell.length_c   1.000
_cell.angle_alpha   90.00
_cell.angle_beta   90.00
_cell.angle_gamma   90.00
#
_symmetry.space_group_name_H-M   'P 1'
#
loop_
_entity.id
_entity.type
_entity.pdbx_description
1 polymer ?
#
loop_
_entity_poly.entity_id
_entity_poly.type
_entity_poly.pdbx_seq_one_letter_code
_entity_poly.pdbx_strand_id
1 'polypeptide(L)'
;WIAIADHGDSSEALDVSEAIIADTTAQMVTISGDISYADGEQSVWDDWFANQEASMTRIPWVTAVGNHENEPGFEFTPYTHRFDADEVKEGEPFWYSRDFSGVHMVFMSTEHDYDSSSVQYAALEADLSAADANREQRPFIVVIAHKPMYSSNGYHGSEIALRAAVEELYQNHGVDLVIAGHDHFYERTWPVYQEEPQSFGGEDGTLFGQGSGPIHIVAGNAGRTPYTEMDEPQPAWSAYREVDTFGYMKIIYDGESRSLSFTFHRTDETIGDQFTIQEGVLNEKGDEKFQFIPGFGTLLPLISLIGAAFFRRDVVLD
;
A
#
# COMPACT_ATOMS: atom_id res chain seq x y z
N TRP A 1 -4.83 4.93 11.20
CA TRP A 1 -5.34 3.56 11.21
C TRP A 1 -4.19 2.57 11.39
N ILE A 2 -4.56 1.31 11.60
CA ILE A 2 -3.62 0.19 11.64
C ILE A 2 -3.80 -0.62 10.36
N ALA A 3 -2.71 -1.12 9.77
CA ALA A 3 -2.74 -2.05 8.65
C ALA A 3 -1.96 -3.32 9.00
N ILE A 4 -2.55 -4.46 8.65
CA ILE A 4 -2.00 -5.81 8.80
C ILE A 4 -2.34 -6.68 7.60
N ALA A 5 -1.71 -7.84 7.50
CA ALA A 5 -2.07 -8.94 6.59
C ALA A 5 -1.60 -10.28 7.16
N ASP A 6 -2.13 -11.40 6.63
CA ASP A 6 -1.67 -12.75 6.96
C ASP A 6 -1.72 -13.04 8.45
N HIS A 7 -2.91 -12.87 9.04
CA HIS A 7 -3.05 -12.84 10.49
C HIS A 7 -3.26 -14.24 11.09
N GLY A 8 -4.42 -14.86 10.86
CA GLY A 8 -4.74 -16.17 11.45
C GLY A 8 -5.05 -16.13 12.95
N ASP A 9 -4.83 -17.28 13.60
CA ASP A 9 -5.17 -17.54 15.01
C ASP A 9 -4.01 -18.10 15.85
N SER A 10 -2.77 -17.96 15.35
CA SER A 10 -1.57 -18.40 16.08
C SER A 10 -1.33 -17.59 17.36
N SER A 11 -0.41 -18.04 18.23
CA SER A 11 0.01 -17.26 19.41
C SER A 11 0.56 -15.88 19.03
N GLU A 12 1.27 -15.81 17.91
CA GLU A 12 1.85 -14.57 17.37
C GLU A 12 0.76 -13.62 16.84
N ALA A 13 -0.28 -14.19 16.22
CA ALA A 13 -1.46 -13.42 15.81
C ALA A 13 -2.21 -12.83 17.02
N LEU A 14 -2.28 -13.58 18.11
CA LEU A 14 -2.87 -13.10 19.38
C LEU A 14 -2.06 -11.95 19.97
N ASP A 15 -0.73 -12.03 19.95
CA ASP A 15 0.15 -10.94 20.41
C ASP A 15 -0.08 -9.65 19.57
N VAL A 16 -0.22 -9.77 18.25
CA VAL A 16 -0.58 -8.64 17.37
C VAL A 16 -1.98 -8.12 17.70
N SER A 17 -2.97 -9.00 17.94
CA SER A 17 -4.32 -8.62 18.33
C SER A 17 -4.33 -7.84 19.64
N GLU A 18 -3.58 -8.29 20.65
CA GLU A 18 -3.45 -7.61 21.94
C GLU A 18 -2.84 -6.21 21.77
N ALA A 19 -1.82 -6.07 20.93
CA ALA A 19 -1.22 -4.78 20.61
C ALA A 19 -2.20 -3.83 19.92
N ILE A 20 -3.02 -4.32 18.98
CA ILE A 20 -4.09 -3.55 18.31
C ILE A 20 -5.17 -3.13 19.32
N ILE A 21 -5.57 -4.02 20.22
CA ILE A 21 -6.56 -3.73 21.28
C ILE A 21 -6.03 -2.66 22.24
N ALA A 22 -4.75 -2.71 22.58
CA ALA A 22 -4.10 -1.76 23.46
C ALA A 22 -3.96 -0.36 22.82
N ASP A 23 -3.89 -0.27 21.49
CA ASP A 23 -3.83 1.03 20.80
C ASP A 23 -5.20 1.72 20.76
N THR A 24 -5.45 2.53 21.79
CA THR A 24 -6.72 3.29 21.93
C THR A 24 -6.82 4.49 20.97
N THR A 25 -5.78 4.79 20.21
CA THR A 25 -5.75 5.91 19.25
C THR A 25 -6.09 5.48 17.83
N ALA A 26 -6.06 4.18 17.54
CA ALA A 26 -6.50 3.65 16.26
C ALA A 26 -8.00 3.90 16.05
N GLN A 27 -8.37 4.29 14.84
CA GLN A 27 -9.74 4.60 14.45
C GLN A 27 -10.29 3.59 13.43
N MET A 28 -9.44 2.75 12.86
CA MET A 28 -9.76 1.72 11.89
C MET A 28 -8.61 0.72 11.82
N VAL A 29 -8.92 -0.52 11.43
CA VAL A 29 -7.93 -1.51 11.00
C VAL A 29 -8.22 -1.87 9.55
N THR A 30 -7.18 -1.95 8.72
CA THR A 30 -7.24 -2.57 7.40
C THR A 30 -6.49 -3.90 7.42
N ILE A 31 -7.04 -4.93 6.78
CA ILE A 31 -6.38 -6.22 6.63
C ILE A 31 -6.29 -6.57 5.14
N SER A 32 -5.08 -6.78 4.67
CA SER A 32 -4.74 -7.00 3.26
C SER A 32 -4.83 -8.49 2.88
N GLY A 33 -5.94 -9.15 3.24
CA GLY A 33 -6.20 -10.56 2.91
C GLY A 33 -5.56 -11.56 3.86
N ASP A 34 -5.90 -12.82 3.64
CA ASP A 34 -5.48 -13.99 4.43
C ASP A 34 -5.77 -13.78 5.92
N ILE A 35 -7.07 -13.68 6.20
CA ILE A 35 -7.59 -13.15 7.46
C ILE A 35 -7.52 -14.19 8.57
N SER A 36 -8.21 -15.32 8.41
CA SER A 36 -8.35 -16.32 9.46
C SER A 36 -7.56 -17.61 9.22
N TYR A 37 -7.26 -17.92 7.96
CA TYR A 37 -6.72 -19.22 7.54
C TYR A 37 -7.60 -20.39 7.94
N ALA A 38 -8.91 -20.22 7.86
CA ALA A 38 -9.87 -21.27 8.17
C ALA A 38 -9.77 -22.47 7.22
N ASP A 39 -9.43 -22.21 5.94
CA ASP A 39 -9.15 -23.24 4.94
C ASP A 39 -10.22 -24.33 4.86
N GLY A 40 -11.50 -23.95 5.08
CA GLY A 40 -12.68 -24.84 5.09
C GLY A 40 -13.17 -25.21 6.50
N GLU A 41 -12.41 -24.98 7.56
CA GLU A 41 -12.81 -25.24 8.93
C GLU A 41 -13.46 -23.99 9.56
N GLN A 42 -14.78 -23.92 9.47
CA GLN A 42 -15.53 -22.69 9.80
C GLN A 42 -15.44 -22.27 11.27
N SER A 43 -15.10 -23.18 12.19
CA SER A 43 -14.86 -22.85 13.62
C SER A 43 -13.64 -21.93 13.81
N VAL A 44 -12.67 -21.99 12.90
CA VAL A 44 -11.49 -21.07 12.95
C VAL A 44 -11.92 -19.63 12.73
N TRP A 45 -12.88 -19.37 11.87
CA TRP A 45 -13.47 -18.04 11.72
C TRP A 45 -14.12 -17.54 13.02
N ASP A 46 -14.87 -18.43 13.69
CA ASP A 46 -15.57 -18.06 14.94
C ASP A 46 -14.54 -17.72 16.04
N ASP A 47 -13.48 -18.51 16.15
CA ASP A 47 -12.37 -18.25 17.08
C ASP A 47 -11.63 -16.94 16.72
N TRP A 48 -11.36 -16.72 15.43
CA TRP A 48 -10.73 -15.48 14.95
C TRP A 48 -11.57 -14.24 15.33
N PHE A 49 -12.89 -14.26 15.06
CA PHE A 49 -13.77 -13.14 15.44
C PHE A 49 -13.83 -12.95 16.95
N ALA A 50 -13.86 -14.02 17.73
CA ALA A 50 -13.83 -13.94 19.20
C ALA A 50 -12.54 -13.25 19.71
N ASN A 51 -11.40 -13.55 19.09
CA ASN A 51 -10.13 -12.93 19.41
C ASN A 51 -10.09 -11.43 19.07
N GLN A 52 -10.82 -11.00 18.02
CA GLN A 52 -10.88 -9.59 17.58
C GLN A 52 -12.04 -8.80 18.20
N GLU A 53 -12.95 -9.42 18.96
CA GLU A 53 -14.17 -8.78 19.47
C GLU A 53 -13.90 -7.46 20.18
N ALA A 54 -12.89 -7.38 21.01
CA ALA A 54 -12.56 -6.20 21.80
C ALA A 54 -12.14 -5.00 20.93
N SER A 55 -11.52 -5.21 19.79
CA SER A 55 -11.18 -4.16 18.81
C SER A 55 -12.34 -3.88 17.86
N MET A 56 -12.99 -4.90 17.31
CA MET A 56 -14.08 -4.77 16.33
C MET A 56 -15.34 -4.10 16.89
N THR A 57 -15.60 -4.27 18.17
CA THR A 57 -16.70 -3.55 18.84
C THR A 57 -16.43 -2.05 19.03
N ARG A 58 -15.19 -1.62 18.85
CA ARG A 58 -14.75 -0.23 19.05
C ARG A 58 -14.47 0.50 17.74
N ILE A 59 -13.81 -0.15 16.78
CA ILE A 59 -13.37 0.43 15.52
C ILE A 59 -13.69 -0.51 14.35
N PRO A 60 -13.97 0.05 13.14
CA PRO A 60 -14.22 -0.75 11.97
C PRO A 60 -12.96 -1.49 11.51
N TRP A 61 -13.15 -2.71 11.04
CA TRP A 61 -12.17 -3.48 10.29
C TRP A 61 -12.61 -3.55 8.83
N VAL A 62 -11.70 -3.22 7.91
CA VAL A 62 -11.96 -3.13 6.47
C VAL A 62 -10.97 -4.04 5.76
N THR A 63 -11.47 -4.91 4.88
CA THR A 63 -10.71 -6.06 4.39
C THR A 63 -10.49 -6.00 2.88
N ALA A 64 -9.31 -6.37 2.40
CA ALA A 64 -9.13 -6.94 1.07
C ALA A 64 -9.22 -8.47 1.17
N VAL A 65 -9.55 -9.13 0.06
CA VAL A 65 -9.60 -10.60 0.00
C VAL A 65 -8.22 -11.16 -0.36
N GLY A 66 -7.81 -12.26 0.27
CA GLY A 66 -6.61 -13.03 -0.04
C GLY A 66 -6.93 -14.43 -0.58
N ASN A 67 -5.89 -15.20 -0.85
CA ASN A 67 -6.08 -16.55 -1.44
C ASN A 67 -6.61 -17.58 -0.44
N HIS A 68 -6.38 -17.42 0.87
CA HIS A 68 -6.97 -18.28 1.90
C HIS A 68 -8.46 -18.00 2.16
N GLU A 69 -9.02 -16.91 1.66
CA GLU A 69 -10.45 -16.69 1.60
C GLU A 69 -11.16 -17.51 0.51
N ASN A 70 -10.40 -18.05 -0.47
CA ASN A 70 -10.90 -19.06 -1.43
C ASN A 70 -10.82 -20.46 -0.81
N GLU A 71 -11.76 -20.72 0.10
CA GLU A 71 -11.72 -21.92 0.93
C GLU A 71 -12.08 -23.20 0.20
N PRO A 72 -11.39 -24.32 0.45
CA PRO A 72 -11.70 -25.62 -0.14
C PRO A 72 -13.17 -26.04 0.06
N GLY A 73 -13.90 -26.21 -1.03
CA GLY A 73 -15.31 -26.63 -1.03
C GLY A 73 -16.33 -25.53 -0.74
N PHE A 74 -15.88 -24.32 -0.46
CA PHE A 74 -16.74 -23.16 -0.16
C PHE A 74 -16.44 -21.95 -1.06
N GLU A 75 -15.30 -21.96 -1.77
CA GLU A 75 -14.84 -20.79 -2.51
C GLU A 75 -14.80 -19.55 -1.58
N PHE A 76 -15.19 -18.39 -2.07
CA PHE A 76 -15.23 -17.16 -1.26
C PHE A 76 -16.51 -16.99 -0.42
N THR A 77 -17.40 -18.00 -0.38
CA THR A 77 -18.69 -17.90 0.34
C THR A 77 -18.51 -17.55 1.83
N PRO A 78 -17.56 -18.15 2.58
CA PRO A 78 -17.37 -17.79 3.99
C PRO A 78 -16.95 -16.35 4.19
N TYR A 79 -16.12 -15.82 3.30
CA TYR A 79 -15.70 -14.40 3.32
C TYR A 79 -16.88 -13.47 3.03
N THR A 80 -17.60 -13.70 1.94
CA THR A 80 -18.72 -12.84 1.54
C THR A 80 -19.81 -12.76 2.59
N HIS A 81 -20.12 -13.88 3.28
CA HIS A 81 -21.12 -13.90 4.34
C HIS A 81 -20.71 -13.14 5.60
N ARG A 82 -19.41 -12.89 5.81
CA ARG A 82 -18.88 -12.21 6.99
C ARG A 82 -18.59 -10.74 6.77
N PHE A 83 -18.21 -10.39 5.54
CA PHE A 83 -17.76 -9.03 5.18
C PHE A 83 -18.64 -8.37 4.12
N ASP A 84 -19.78 -9.01 3.78
CA ASP A 84 -20.76 -8.43 2.88
C ASP A 84 -21.56 -7.33 3.59
N ALA A 85 -21.70 -6.18 2.94
CA ALA A 85 -22.59 -5.13 3.41
C ALA A 85 -23.99 -5.33 2.78
N ASP A 86 -25.04 -4.92 3.48
CA ASP A 86 -26.45 -5.07 3.07
C ASP A 86 -26.80 -4.48 1.68
N GLU A 87 -25.92 -3.66 1.11
CA GLU A 87 -26.04 -3.10 -0.25
C GLU A 87 -24.80 -3.42 -1.07
N VAL A 88 -24.73 -4.63 -1.60
CA VAL A 88 -23.62 -5.06 -2.47
C VAL A 88 -23.70 -4.34 -3.82
N LYS A 89 -22.70 -3.54 -4.13
CA LYS A 89 -22.46 -3.03 -5.48
C LYS A 89 -21.75 -4.11 -6.29
N GLU A 90 -21.78 -3.98 -7.63
CA GLU A 90 -20.98 -4.85 -8.49
C GLU A 90 -19.51 -4.81 -8.07
N GLY A 91 -18.95 -5.97 -7.72
CA GLY A 91 -17.57 -6.11 -7.25
C GLY A 91 -17.38 -6.21 -5.76
N GLU A 92 -18.27 -5.64 -4.93
CA GLU A 92 -18.20 -5.81 -3.48
C GLU A 92 -18.59 -7.25 -3.07
N PRO A 93 -17.94 -7.80 -2.04
CA PRO A 93 -16.90 -7.20 -1.20
C PRO A 93 -15.47 -7.39 -1.73
N PHE A 94 -15.27 -7.77 -2.98
CA PHE A 94 -13.95 -8.15 -3.51
C PHE A 94 -13.09 -6.96 -3.92
N TRP A 95 -13.72 -5.92 -4.55
CA TRP A 95 -13.04 -4.66 -4.88
C TRP A 95 -13.98 -3.48 -4.69
N TYR A 96 -13.49 -2.44 -4.04
CA TYR A 96 -14.25 -1.25 -3.68
C TYR A 96 -13.31 -0.13 -3.20
N SER A 97 -13.83 1.05 -2.96
CA SER A 97 -13.08 2.14 -2.33
C SER A 97 -13.83 2.76 -1.15
N ARG A 98 -13.07 3.38 -0.26
CA ARG A 98 -13.58 4.12 0.90
C ARG A 98 -12.70 5.35 1.15
N ASP A 99 -13.33 6.45 1.54
CA ASP A 99 -12.63 7.62 2.02
C ASP A 99 -12.48 7.56 3.53
N PHE A 100 -11.27 7.79 4.01
CA PHE A 100 -10.98 7.90 5.43
C PHE A 100 -10.07 9.09 5.70
N SER A 101 -10.61 10.14 6.38
CA SER A 101 -9.89 11.39 6.61
C SER A 101 -9.39 12.01 5.30
N GLY A 102 -8.11 12.29 5.14
CA GLY A 102 -7.49 12.82 3.91
C GLY A 102 -7.02 11.74 2.91
N VAL A 103 -7.48 10.52 3.05
CA VAL A 103 -7.02 9.38 2.25
C VAL A 103 -8.17 8.77 1.47
N HIS A 104 -7.97 8.55 0.18
CA HIS A 104 -8.79 7.68 -0.63
C HIS A 104 -8.17 6.28 -0.63
N MET A 105 -8.90 5.31 -0.11
CA MET A 105 -8.45 3.92 0.01
C MET A 105 -9.14 3.05 -1.02
N VAL A 106 -8.36 2.37 -1.84
CA VAL A 106 -8.83 1.44 -2.85
C VAL A 106 -8.49 0.02 -2.42
N PHE A 107 -9.49 -0.81 -2.27
CA PHE A 107 -9.35 -2.24 -1.97
C PHE A 107 -9.47 -3.00 -3.28
N MET A 108 -8.42 -3.71 -3.64
CA MET A 108 -8.33 -4.48 -4.88
C MET A 108 -8.21 -5.96 -4.57
N SER A 109 -8.90 -6.81 -5.34
CA SER A 109 -8.70 -8.25 -5.27
C SER A 109 -7.61 -8.71 -6.22
N THR A 110 -6.62 -9.41 -5.69
CA THR A 110 -5.60 -10.13 -6.47
C THR A 110 -6.03 -11.55 -6.84
N GLU A 111 -7.20 -11.97 -6.35
CA GLU A 111 -7.76 -13.33 -6.56
C GLU A 111 -8.80 -13.38 -7.69
N HIS A 112 -9.16 -12.24 -8.23
CA HIS A 112 -10.07 -12.10 -9.36
C HIS A 112 -9.35 -11.44 -10.55
N ASP A 113 -9.93 -11.56 -11.75
CA ASP A 113 -9.35 -10.98 -12.95
C ASP A 113 -9.07 -9.49 -12.80
N TYR A 114 -7.83 -9.09 -13.06
CA TYR A 114 -7.35 -7.70 -12.96
C TYR A 114 -6.65 -7.22 -14.24
N ASP A 115 -6.71 -8.01 -15.33
CA ASP A 115 -6.20 -7.55 -16.62
C ASP A 115 -7.04 -6.40 -17.19
N SER A 116 -6.51 -5.69 -18.19
CA SER A 116 -7.13 -4.49 -18.77
C SER A 116 -8.50 -4.73 -19.44
N SER A 117 -8.94 -5.97 -19.58
CA SER A 117 -10.27 -6.33 -20.11
C SER A 117 -11.28 -6.69 -19.01
N SER A 118 -10.83 -6.77 -17.77
CA SER A 118 -11.66 -7.16 -16.62
C SER A 118 -12.56 -6.03 -16.13
N VAL A 119 -13.66 -6.42 -15.47
CA VAL A 119 -14.58 -5.47 -14.84
C VAL A 119 -13.89 -4.74 -13.68
N GLN A 120 -13.04 -5.45 -12.93
CA GLN A 120 -12.28 -4.88 -11.83
C GLN A 120 -11.31 -3.79 -12.32
N TYR A 121 -10.58 -4.05 -13.42
CA TYR A 121 -9.65 -3.05 -13.97
C TYR A 121 -10.39 -1.78 -14.38
N ALA A 122 -11.52 -1.92 -15.07
CA ALA A 122 -12.33 -0.76 -15.51
C ALA A 122 -12.87 0.05 -14.31
N ALA A 123 -13.27 -0.64 -13.22
CA ALA A 123 -13.69 0.01 -11.99
C ALA A 123 -12.53 0.72 -11.30
N LEU A 124 -11.37 0.07 -11.22
CA LEU A 124 -10.14 0.61 -10.64
C LEU A 124 -9.66 1.87 -11.37
N GLU A 125 -9.62 1.85 -12.71
CA GLU A 125 -9.23 3.00 -13.52
C GLU A 125 -10.17 4.20 -13.32
N ALA A 126 -11.48 3.94 -13.30
CA ALA A 126 -12.47 4.99 -13.07
C ALA A 126 -12.36 5.60 -11.69
N ASP A 127 -12.15 4.77 -10.66
CA ASP A 127 -12.03 5.19 -9.26
C ASP A 127 -10.75 5.98 -9.02
N LEU A 128 -9.60 5.48 -9.47
CA LEU A 128 -8.31 6.18 -9.37
C LEU A 128 -8.32 7.51 -10.13
N SER A 129 -8.96 7.57 -11.30
CA SER A 129 -9.13 8.83 -12.06
C SER A 129 -9.96 9.85 -11.29
N ALA A 130 -11.03 9.42 -10.62
CA ALA A 130 -11.86 10.28 -9.78
C ALA A 130 -11.11 10.75 -8.53
N ALA A 131 -10.33 9.85 -7.90
CA ALA A 131 -9.52 10.16 -6.72
C ALA A 131 -8.42 11.18 -7.06
N ASP A 132 -7.71 10.99 -8.18
CA ASP A 132 -6.68 11.91 -8.63
C ASP A 132 -7.24 13.32 -8.92
N ALA A 133 -8.46 13.40 -9.48
CA ALA A 133 -9.15 14.67 -9.66
C ALA A 133 -9.61 15.34 -8.34
N ASN A 134 -9.57 14.64 -7.22
CA ASN A 134 -10.06 15.10 -5.89
C ASN A 134 -8.95 15.30 -4.84
N ARG A 135 -7.69 15.44 -5.26
CA ARG A 135 -6.51 15.57 -4.37
C ARG A 135 -6.60 16.76 -3.39
N GLU A 136 -7.34 17.79 -3.72
CA GLU A 136 -7.56 18.90 -2.80
C GLU A 136 -8.24 18.45 -1.49
N GLN A 137 -9.21 17.53 -1.59
CA GLN A 137 -9.97 17.02 -0.45
C GLN A 137 -9.38 15.72 0.10
N ARG A 138 -8.81 14.89 -0.76
CA ARG A 138 -8.18 13.60 -0.43
C ARG A 138 -6.78 13.59 -1.04
N PRO A 139 -5.81 14.19 -0.34
CA PRO A 139 -4.45 14.34 -0.89
C PRO A 139 -3.77 13.01 -1.18
N PHE A 140 -4.11 11.94 -0.47
CA PHE A 140 -3.43 10.66 -0.61
C PHE A 140 -4.32 9.57 -1.19
N ILE A 141 -3.76 8.75 -2.09
CA ILE A 141 -4.37 7.53 -2.62
C ILE A 141 -3.55 6.34 -2.14
N VAL A 142 -4.23 5.42 -1.44
CA VAL A 142 -3.63 4.19 -0.91
C VAL A 142 -4.37 3.00 -1.50
N VAL A 143 -3.63 2.07 -2.11
CA VAL A 143 -4.19 0.80 -2.59
C VAL A 143 -3.88 -0.29 -1.57
N ILE A 144 -4.88 -1.11 -1.27
CA ILE A 144 -4.81 -2.24 -0.36
C ILE A 144 -5.17 -3.49 -1.17
N ALA A 145 -4.23 -4.41 -1.29
CA ALA A 145 -4.37 -5.63 -2.07
C ALA A 145 -3.69 -6.78 -1.32
N HIS A 146 -3.91 -8.04 -1.72
CA HIS A 146 -3.29 -9.14 -1.02
C HIS A 146 -1.90 -9.46 -1.57
N LYS A 147 -1.78 -9.84 -2.86
CA LYS A 147 -0.48 -10.20 -3.44
C LYS A 147 0.38 -8.99 -3.77
N PRO A 148 1.68 -9.01 -3.43
CA PRO A 148 2.56 -7.86 -3.63
C PRO A 148 3.07 -7.76 -5.07
N MET A 149 3.04 -6.55 -5.64
CA MET A 149 3.71 -6.27 -6.92
C MET A 149 5.23 -6.29 -6.79
N TYR A 150 5.73 -5.99 -5.60
CA TYR A 150 7.14 -5.99 -5.24
C TYR A 150 7.34 -6.74 -3.94
N SER A 151 8.09 -7.83 -4.00
CA SER A 151 8.54 -8.62 -2.86
C SER A 151 9.87 -9.28 -3.19
N SER A 152 10.82 -9.17 -2.29
CA SER A 152 12.12 -9.84 -2.40
C SER A 152 12.16 -11.18 -1.68
N ASN A 153 11.01 -11.77 -1.40
CA ASN A 153 10.92 -13.09 -0.81
C ASN A 153 11.19 -14.19 -1.83
N GLY A 154 11.97 -15.19 -1.46
CA GLY A 154 12.33 -16.30 -2.33
C GLY A 154 11.26 -17.39 -2.46
N TYR A 155 10.15 -17.31 -1.68
CA TYR A 155 9.09 -18.32 -1.70
C TYR A 155 7.99 -17.99 -2.72
N HIS A 156 7.33 -16.84 -2.62
CA HIS A 156 6.36 -16.36 -3.61
C HIS A 156 6.97 -15.26 -4.48
N GLY A 157 7.52 -14.23 -3.86
CA GLY A 157 8.13 -13.10 -4.54
C GLY A 157 7.13 -12.12 -5.17
N SER A 158 7.63 -11.29 -6.07
CA SER A 158 6.82 -10.29 -6.76
C SER A 158 5.77 -10.93 -7.68
N GLU A 159 4.50 -10.49 -7.59
CA GLU A 159 3.46 -10.87 -8.54
C GLU A 159 3.63 -10.08 -9.85
N ILE A 160 4.42 -10.65 -10.77
CA ILE A 160 4.82 -9.98 -12.03
C ILE A 160 3.63 -9.71 -12.95
N ALA A 161 2.63 -10.60 -12.97
CA ALA A 161 1.44 -10.43 -13.80
C ALA A 161 0.59 -9.25 -13.31
N LEU A 162 0.43 -9.10 -11.99
CA LEU A 162 -0.24 -7.96 -11.37
C LEU A 162 0.51 -6.67 -11.67
N ARG A 163 1.83 -6.65 -11.48
CA ARG A 163 2.66 -5.48 -11.79
C ARG A 163 2.50 -5.05 -13.25
N ALA A 164 2.60 -5.99 -14.18
CA ALA A 164 2.42 -5.71 -15.62
C ALA A 164 1.02 -5.17 -15.97
N ALA A 165 0.00 -5.54 -15.20
CA ALA A 165 -1.37 -5.09 -15.44
C ALA A 165 -1.65 -3.69 -14.92
N VAL A 166 -1.21 -3.34 -13.69
CA VAL A 166 -1.72 -2.15 -12.98
C VAL A 166 -0.64 -1.12 -12.58
N GLU A 167 0.66 -1.41 -12.72
CA GLU A 167 1.72 -0.49 -12.29
C GLU A 167 1.66 0.86 -13.02
N GLU A 168 1.45 0.84 -14.34
CA GLU A 168 1.31 2.06 -15.13
C GLU A 168 0.07 2.86 -14.71
N LEU A 169 -1.02 2.18 -14.38
CA LEU A 169 -2.24 2.81 -13.89
C LEU A 169 -1.99 3.53 -12.55
N TYR A 170 -1.30 2.88 -11.62
CA TYR A 170 -0.93 3.48 -10.33
C TYR A 170 -0.01 4.68 -10.48
N GLN A 171 0.99 4.57 -11.35
CA GLN A 171 1.90 5.67 -11.66
C GLN A 171 1.15 6.87 -12.28
N ASN A 172 0.25 6.62 -13.25
CA ASN A 172 -0.47 7.65 -13.98
C ASN A 172 -1.47 8.43 -13.12
N HIS A 173 -2.05 7.78 -12.09
CA HIS A 173 -2.98 8.41 -11.15
C HIS A 173 -2.32 8.78 -9.83
N GLY A 174 -0.99 8.68 -9.74
CA GLY A 174 -0.23 9.12 -8.59
C GLY A 174 -0.58 8.39 -7.30
N VAL A 175 -0.78 7.07 -7.34
CA VAL A 175 -0.91 6.26 -6.11
C VAL A 175 0.31 6.51 -5.23
N ASP A 176 0.08 6.83 -3.96
CA ASP A 176 1.15 7.17 -3.03
C ASP A 176 1.71 5.94 -2.31
N LEU A 177 0.82 4.98 -2.00
CA LEU A 177 1.16 3.78 -1.24
C LEU A 177 0.37 2.57 -1.72
N VAL A 178 1.02 1.42 -1.73
CA VAL A 178 0.39 0.10 -1.89
C VAL A 178 0.73 -0.75 -0.67
N ILE A 179 -0.28 -1.30 0.02
CA ILE A 179 -0.11 -2.19 1.16
C ILE A 179 -0.57 -3.59 0.73
N ALA A 180 0.30 -4.56 0.88
CA ALA A 180 0.05 -5.95 0.53
C ALA A 180 0.44 -6.90 1.67
N GLY A 181 0.10 -8.18 1.51
CA GLY A 181 0.46 -9.30 2.36
C GLY A 181 1.07 -10.43 1.57
N HIS A 182 0.53 -11.66 1.76
CA HIS A 182 0.86 -12.89 1.06
C HIS A 182 2.26 -13.46 1.35
N ASP A 183 3.28 -12.65 1.34
CA ASP A 183 4.63 -13.00 1.78
C ASP A 183 4.76 -12.67 3.28
N HIS A 184 5.00 -13.70 4.09
CA HIS A 184 4.97 -13.59 5.56
C HIS A 184 6.24 -12.95 6.12
N PHE A 185 6.43 -11.67 5.88
CA PHE A 185 7.52 -10.83 6.39
C PHE A 185 7.15 -9.35 6.24
N TYR A 186 8.03 -8.45 6.67
CA TYR A 186 7.89 -7.02 6.43
C TYR A 186 8.91 -6.56 5.38
N GLU A 187 8.43 -5.85 4.35
CA GLU A 187 9.30 -5.16 3.39
C GLU A 187 8.69 -3.83 2.97
N ARG A 188 9.55 -2.83 2.82
CA ARG A 188 9.20 -1.55 2.21
C ARG A 188 10.12 -1.26 1.03
N THR A 189 9.55 -0.82 -0.08
CA THR A 189 10.34 -0.32 -1.21
C THR A 189 10.68 1.16 -1.04
N TRP A 190 11.67 1.66 -1.77
CA TRP A 190 11.68 3.05 -2.16
C TRP A 190 10.44 3.35 -3.00
N PRO A 191 10.05 4.64 -3.22
CA PRO A 191 9.16 4.96 -4.32
C PRO A 191 9.69 4.31 -5.60
N VAL A 192 8.92 3.46 -6.25
CA VAL A 192 9.42 2.60 -7.32
C VAL A 192 8.51 2.61 -8.54
N TYR A 193 9.10 2.58 -9.73
CA TYR A 193 8.43 2.37 -10.99
C TYR A 193 9.33 1.59 -11.93
N GLN A 194 8.83 0.50 -12.52
CA GLN A 194 9.57 -0.40 -13.41
C GLN A 194 10.89 -0.90 -12.81
N GLU A 195 10.84 -1.33 -11.54
CA GLU A 195 11.98 -1.83 -10.74
C GLU A 195 13.07 -0.78 -10.45
N GLU A 196 12.86 0.47 -10.84
CA GLU A 196 13.81 1.56 -10.61
C GLU A 196 13.32 2.46 -9.47
N PRO A 197 14.15 2.69 -8.44
CA PRO A 197 13.86 3.66 -7.40
C PRO A 197 13.70 5.08 -7.96
N GLN A 198 12.63 5.77 -7.58
CA GLN A 198 12.32 7.12 -8.04
C GLN A 198 12.79 8.21 -7.08
N SER A 199 12.94 7.88 -5.79
CA SER A 199 13.44 8.75 -4.74
C SER A 199 14.06 7.94 -3.61
N PHE A 200 14.99 8.51 -2.87
CA PHE A 200 15.62 7.89 -1.70
C PHE A 200 15.27 8.58 -0.37
N GLY A 201 14.26 9.45 -0.35
CA GLY A 201 13.66 9.96 0.87
C GLY A 201 14.48 10.95 1.70
N GLY A 202 15.02 11.99 1.08
CA GLY A 202 15.80 13.02 1.76
C GLY A 202 17.14 12.51 2.33
N GLU A 203 17.74 13.28 3.27
CA GLU A 203 19.06 12.95 3.82
C GLU A 203 19.08 11.67 4.65
N ASP A 204 17.97 11.32 5.30
CA ASP A 204 17.87 10.16 6.18
C ASP A 204 17.05 8.97 5.60
N GLY A 205 16.55 9.12 4.37
CA GLY A 205 15.80 8.06 3.71
C GLY A 205 14.40 7.84 4.25
N THR A 206 13.83 8.80 4.98
CA THR A 206 12.54 8.65 5.67
C THR A 206 11.47 9.65 5.25
N LEU A 207 11.80 10.71 4.51
CA LEU A 207 10.86 11.73 4.05
C LEU A 207 10.73 11.71 2.53
N PHE A 208 9.53 11.42 2.03
CA PHE A 208 9.24 11.37 0.61
C PHE A 208 8.24 12.47 0.23
N GLY A 209 8.44 13.04 -0.95
CA GLY A 209 7.45 13.93 -1.55
C GLY A 209 6.32 13.13 -2.18
N GLN A 210 5.10 13.63 -2.08
CA GLN A 210 3.97 13.09 -2.83
C GLN A 210 4.27 13.13 -4.34
N GLY A 211 3.89 12.08 -5.07
CA GLY A 211 4.18 11.97 -6.52
C GLY A 211 5.58 11.47 -6.84
N SER A 212 6.34 10.97 -5.86
CA SER A 212 7.62 10.29 -6.11
C SER A 212 7.48 8.94 -6.80
N GLY A 213 6.27 8.45 -6.99
CA GLY A 213 5.91 7.08 -7.33
C GLY A 213 5.38 6.32 -6.10
N PRO A 214 4.68 5.20 -6.31
CA PRO A 214 4.15 4.42 -5.19
C PRO A 214 5.28 3.82 -4.34
N ILE A 215 5.10 3.89 -3.01
CA ILE A 215 5.84 3.04 -2.08
C ILE A 215 5.04 1.75 -1.90
N HIS A 216 5.68 0.60 -1.97
CA HIS A 216 5.06 -0.69 -1.71
C HIS A 216 5.48 -1.22 -0.35
N ILE A 217 4.51 -1.74 0.40
CA ILE A 217 4.73 -2.41 1.68
C ILE A 217 4.16 -3.82 1.60
N VAL A 218 4.97 -4.80 1.96
CA VAL A 218 4.53 -6.13 2.34
C VAL A 218 4.41 -6.13 3.87
N ALA A 219 3.20 -6.32 4.39
CA ALA A 219 2.88 -6.33 5.81
C ALA A 219 2.32 -7.69 6.25
N GLY A 220 2.83 -8.78 5.66
CA GLY A 220 2.36 -10.15 5.86
C GLY A 220 2.87 -10.81 7.14
N ASN A 221 3.28 -10.02 8.10
CA ASN A 221 3.90 -10.50 9.35
C ASN A 221 2.99 -10.33 10.57
N ALA A 222 1.66 -10.41 10.37
CA ALA A 222 0.73 -10.22 11.49
C ALA A 222 0.40 -11.51 12.27
N GLY A 223 0.99 -12.67 11.92
CA GLY A 223 0.77 -13.87 12.74
C GLY A 223 1.14 -15.19 12.10
N ARG A 224 1.21 -15.26 10.77
CA ARG A 224 1.56 -16.53 10.08
C ARG A 224 3.07 -16.79 10.11
N THR A 225 3.43 -18.08 10.03
CA THR A 225 4.83 -18.52 10.04
C THR A 225 5.67 -17.72 9.05
N PRO A 226 6.75 -17.06 9.47
CA PRO A 226 7.55 -16.21 8.61
C PRO A 226 8.22 -16.97 7.46
N TYR A 227 8.31 -16.33 6.30
CA TYR A 227 9.13 -16.76 5.19
C TYR A 227 10.50 -16.10 5.30
N THR A 228 11.54 -16.89 5.57
CA THR A 228 12.89 -16.38 5.87
C THR A 228 13.84 -16.43 4.66
N GLU A 229 13.42 -17.04 3.55
CA GLU A 229 14.21 -17.12 2.34
C GLU A 229 14.04 -15.85 1.52
N MET A 230 15.14 -15.11 1.31
CA MET A 230 15.13 -13.81 0.67
C MET A 230 16.04 -13.79 -0.55
N ASP A 231 15.67 -13.00 -1.56
CA ASP A 231 16.54 -12.74 -2.72
C ASP A 231 17.84 -12.07 -2.28
N GLU A 232 18.96 -12.60 -2.78
CA GLU A 232 20.28 -12.01 -2.56
C GLU A 232 21.03 -11.85 -3.90
N PRO A 233 21.64 -10.68 -4.16
CA PRO A 233 21.66 -9.49 -3.31
C PRO A 233 20.27 -8.83 -3.18
N GLN A 234 20.05 -8.08 -2.09
CA GLN A 234 18.81 -7.30 -1.93
C GLN A 234 18.57 -6.43 -3.17
N PRO A 235 17.38 -6.47 -3.77
CA PRO A 235 17.06 -5.67 -4.95
C PRO A 235 17.22 -4.17 -4.68
N ALA A 236 17.65 -3.40 -5.69
CA ALA A 236 17.88 -1.96 -5.53
C ALA A 236 16.61 -1.17 -5.15
N TRP A 237 15.44 -1.66 -5.52
CA TRP A 237 14.14 -1.06 -5.16
C TRP A 237 13.71 -1.34 -3.72
N SER A 238 14.26 -2.37 -3.05
CA SER A 238 13.96 -2.70 -1.66
C SER A 238 14.71 -1.77 -0.72
N ALA A 239 13.98 -1.00 0.08
CA ALA A 239 14.55 -0.01 0.99
C ALA A 239 14.81 -0.61 2.38
N TYR A 240 13.87 -1.38 2.89
CA TYR A 240 13.93 -2.00 4.20
C TYR A 240 13.20 -3.35 4.15
N ARG A 241 13.78 -4.37 4.76
CA ARG A 241 13.13 -5.68 4.93
C ARG A 241 13.51 -6.31 6.26
N GLU A 242 12.56 -7.01 6.84
CA GLU A 242 12.73 -7.69 8.12
C GLU A 242 11.97 -9.02 8.12
N VAL A 243 12.66 -10.08 8.45
CA VAL A 243 12.13 -11.44 8.55
C VAL A 243 12.05 -11.89 10.01
N ASP A 244 11.27 -12.94 10.27
CA ASP A 244 11.16 -13.55 11.60
C ASP A 244 10.71 -12.58 12.70
N THR A 245 9.86 -11.60 12.32
CA THR A 245 9.33 -10.58 13.22
C THR A 245 7.84 -10.44 12.99
N PHE A 246 7.08 -10.23 14.07
CA PHE A 246 5.64 -9.99 14.02
C PHE A 246 5.30 -8.58 14.43
N GLY A 247 4.22 -8.04 13.86
CA GLY A 247 3.80 -6.71 14.18
C GLY A 247 2.70 -6.15 13.27
N TYR A 248 2.55 -4.84 13.30
CA TYR A 248 1.55 -4.11 12.53
C TYR A 248 2.06 -2.74 12.09
N MET A 249 1.51 -2.22 11.01
CA MET A 249 1.75 -0.85 10.56
C MET A 249 0.75 0.10 11.20
N LYS A 250 1.24 1.19 11.79
CA LYS A 250 0.41 2.33 12.21
C LYS A 250 0.60 3.49 11.23
N ILE A 251 -0.50 4.00 10.69
CA ILE A 251 -0.51 5.08 9.72
C ILE A 251 -1.32 6.25 10.27
N ILE A 252 -0.72 7.44 10.25
CA ILE A 252 -1.33 8.66 10.76
C ILE A 252 -1.39 9.70 9.63
N TYR A 253 -2.60 10.15 9.29
CA TYR A 253 -2.79 11.32 8.47
C TYR A 253 -2.82 12.57 9.35
N ASP A 254 -1.96 13.54 9.04
CA ASP A 254 -1.98 14.87 9.62
C ASP A 254 -2.50 15.87 8.57
N GLY A 255 -3.68 16.42 8.83
CA GLY A 255 -4.32 17.37 7.92
C GLY A 255 -3.70 18.75 7.93
N GLU A 256 -2.94 19.14 8.95
CA GLU A 256 -2.26 20.44 9.02
C GLU A 256 -1.00 20.44 8.14
N SER A 257 -0.16 19.42 8.29
CA SER A 257 1.04 19.25 7.48
C SER A 257 0.77 18.58 6.13
N ARG A 258 -0.45 18.04 5.92
CA ARG A 258 -0.84 17.23 4.76
C ARG A 258 0.19 16.12 4.51
N SER A 259 0.36 15.27 5.52
CA SER A 259 1.31 14.16 5.49
C SER A 259 0.71 12.85 5.98
N LEU A 260 1.29 11.74 5.51
CA LEU A 260 1.06 10.39 6.03
C LEU A 260 2.35 9.91 6.68
N SER A 261 2.30 9.63 7.98
CA SER A 261 3.41 9.04 8.71
C SER A 261 3.13 7.56 8.97
N PHE A 262 4.15 6.74 8.73
CA PHE A 262 4.10 5.29 8.83
C PHE A 262 5.09 4.80 9.88
N THR A 263 4.65 3.86 10.72
CA THR A 263 5.50 3.24 11.72
C THR A 263 5.20 1.75 11.76
N PHE A 264 6.19 0.91 11.55
CA PHE A 264 6.11 -0.53 11.78
C PHE A 264 6.41 -0.81 13.26
N HIS A 265 5.40 -1.27 13.99
CA HIS A 265 5.47 -1.66 15.40
C HIS A 265 5.64 -3.16 15.49
N ARG A 266 6.71 -3.63 16.14
CA ARG A 266 6.87 -5.03 16.49
C ARG A 266 6.07 -5.37 17.75
N THR A 267 5.76 -6.64 17.94
CA THR A 267 5.05 -7.13 19.15
C THR A 267 5.85 -6.96 20.43
N ASP A 268 7.17 -6.79 20.35
CA ASP A 268 8.03 -6.47 21.51
C ASP A 268 8.06 -4.95 21.86
N GLU A 269 7.12 -4.17 21.32
CA GLU A 269 6.98 -2.73 21.51
C GLU A 269 8.09 -1.88 20.86
N THR A 270 9.02 -2.48 20.12
CA THR A 270 10.06 -1.74 19.39
C THR A 270 9.57 -1.30 18.02
N ILE A 271 10.24 -0.30 17.44
CA ILE A 271 9.96 0.19 16.08
C ILE A 271 10.94 -0.47 15.11
N GLY A 272 10.40 -1.07 14.05
CA GLY A 272 11.16 -1.66 12.96
C GLY A 272 11.52 -0.63 11.90
N ASP A 273 10.52 0.01 11.34
CA ASP A 273 10.67 0.97 10.25
C ASP A 273 9.77 2.18 10.46
N GLN A 274 10.17 3.34 9.90
CA GLN A 274 9.34 4.53 9.90
C GLN A 274 9.64 5.43 8.70
N PHE A 275 8.62 6.06 8.15
CA PHE A 275 8.76 7.05 7.09
C PHE A 275 7.55 7.96 6.99
N THR A 276 7.65 9.00 6.19
CA THR A 276 6.57 9.98 5.96
C THR A 276 6.47 10.30 4.47
N ILE A 277 5.25 10.36 3.95
CA ILE A 277 4.94 10.94 2.63
C ILE A 277 4.28 12.30 2.90
N GLN A 278 4.78 13.36 2.28
CA GLN A 278 4.28 14.72 2.52
C GLN A 278 4.02 15.46 1.21
N GLU A 279 2.87 16.14 1.13
CA GLU A 279 2.55 17.03 0.02
C GLU A 279 3.51 18.22 -0.03
N GLY A 280 3.94 18.59 -1.24
CA GLY A 280 4.78 19.75 -1.47
C GLY A 280 6.28 19.58 -1.13
N VAL A 281 6.71 18.43 -0.65
CA VAL A 281 8.12 18.11 -0.51
C VAL A 281 8.69 17.76 -1.89
N LEU A 282 9.83 18.37 -2.26
CA LEU A 282 10.50 18.11 -3.53
C LEU A 282 11.32 16.82 -3.44
N ASN A 283 11.18 15.98 -4.44
CA ASN A 283 11.98 14.77 -4.55
C ASN A 283 13.39 15.11 -5.00
N GLU A 284 14.41 14.56 -4.33
CA GLU A 284 15.84 14.85 -4.60
C GLU A 284 16.43 14.19 -5.85
N LYS A 285 15.67 13.85 -6.87
CA LYS A 285 16.24 13.68 -8.21
C LYS A 285 16.31 15.08 -8.83
N GLY A 286 17.51 15.67 -8.76
CA GLY A 286 17.82 17.04 -9.11
C GLY A 286 17.05 17.61 -10.29
N ASP A 287 16.49 18.78 -10.06
CA ASP A 287 16.09 19.87 -10.98
C ASP A 287 15.32 19.59 -12.28
N GLU A 288 14.85 18.37 -12.56
CA GLU A 288 13.88 18.16 -13.62
C GLU A 288 12.47 18.05 -13.01
N LYS A 289 11.76 19.16 -13.02
CA LYS A 289 10.35 19.25 -12.64
C LYS A 289 9.53 18.35 -13.56
N PHE A 290 9.13 17.19 -13.09
CA PHE A 290 8.03 16.47 -13.68
C PHE A 290 6.75 17.22 -13.33
N GLN A 291 6.28 18.06 -14.28
CA GLN A 291 4.93 18.60 -14.18
C GLN A 291 3.96 17.56 -14.72
N PHE A 292 3.17 17.00 -13.83
CA PHE A 292 2.02 16.19 -14.20
C PHE A 292 1.02 17.08 -14.95
N ILE A 293 0.76 16.78 -16.22
CA ILE A 293 -0.32 17.41 -16.97
C ILE A 293 -1.47 16.41 -17.03
N PRO A 294 -2.57 16.63 -16.29
CA PRO A 294 -3.72 15.73 -16.35
C PRO A 294 -4.25 15.67 -17.78
N GLY A 295 -4.37 14.47 -18.33
CA GLY A 295 -5.05 14.23 -19.60
C GLY A 295 -4.21 14.00 -20.84
N PHE A 296 -2.87 13.89 -20.77
CA PHE A 296 -2.04 13.50 -21.91
C PHE A 296 -1.11 12.34 -21.53
N GLY A 297 -1.42 11.17 -22.05
CA GLY A 297 -0.67 9.91 -21.84
C GLY A 297 0.66 9.85 -22.60
N THR A 298 1.52 10.86 -22.49
CA THR A 298 2.92 10.80 -22.96
C THR A 298 3.76 11.76 -22.14
N LEU A 299 4.72 11.23 -21.38
CA LEU A 299 5.80 12.00 -20.75
C LEU A 299 6.65 12.67 -21.85
N LEU A 300 6.54 13.98 -21.99
CA LEU A 300 7.51 14.76 -22.74
C LEU A 300 8.46 15.43 -21.74
N PRO A 301 9.77 15.20 -21.81
CA PRO A 301 10.72 15.97 -21.01
C PRO A 301 10.67 17.44 -21.44
N LEU A 302 10.37 18.35 -20.49
CA LEU A 302 10.51 19.78 -20.69
C LEU A 302 12.01 20.12 -20.72
N ILE A 303 12.55 20.24 -21.93
CA ILE A 303 13.90 20.82 -22.09
C ILE A 303 13.79 22.29 -21.71
N SER A 304 14.36 22.67 -20.57
CA SER A 304 14.45 24.06 -20.15
C SER A 304 15.40 24.80 -21.07
N LEU A 305 14.83 25.63 -21.95
CA LEU A 305 15.59 26.67 -22.66
C LEU A 305 15.97 27.76 -21.65
N ILE A 306 17.07 27.58 -20.93
CA ILE A 306 17.72 28.69 -20.26
C ILE A 306 18.45 29.48 -21.36
N GLY A 307 17.85 30.61 -21.72
CA GLY A 307 18.42 31.54 -22.68
C GLY A 307 19.75 32.05 -22.15
N ALA A 308 20.81 31.79 -22.89
CA ALA A 308 22.10 32.45 -22.73
C ALA A 308 21.93 33.95 -22.95
N ALA A 309 21.99 34.74 -21.87
CA ALA A 309 22.12 36.17 -21.97
C ALA A 309 23.53 36.48 -22.47
N PHE A 310 23.61 36.81 -23.76
CA PHE A 310 24.84 37.39 -24.31
C PHE A 310 25.04 38.77 -23.75
N PHE A 311 26.07 38.94 -22.92
CA PHE A 311 26.69 40.24 -22.64
C PHE A 311 27.35 40.73 -23.92
N ARG A 312 26.78 41.76 -24.56
CA ARG A 312 27.48 42.57 -25.51
C ARG A 312 28.39 43.54 -24.71
N ARG A 313 29.68 43.38 -24.83
CA ARG A 313 30.66 44.43 -24.51
C ARG A 313 30.71 45.38 -25.70
N ASP A 314 30.27 46.61 -25.49
CA ASP A 314 30.60 47.70 -26.38
C ASP A 314 32.09 48.04 -26.23
N VAL A 315 32.82 47.87 -27.31
CA VAL A 315 34.19 48.40 -27.45
C VAL A 315 34.04 49.75 -28.12
N VAL A 316 34.35 50.81 -27.35
CA VAL A 316 34.58 52.15 -27.88
C VAL A 316 36.02 52.17 -28.37
N LEU A 317 36.20 52.47 -29.67
CA LEU A 317 37.49 52.83 -30.23
C LEU A 317 37.56 54.35 -30.29
N ASP A 318 38.60 54.87 -29.73
CA ASP A 318 39.35 56.02 -30.22
C ASP A 318 40.72 55.58 -30.60
#